data_485469c514af151b6b9e69777bf163de
#
_entry.id   485469c514af151b6b9e69777bf163de
#
_cell.length_a   1.000
_cell.length_b   1.000
_cell.length_c   1.000
_cell.angle_alpha   90.00
_cell.angle_beta   90.00
_cell.angle_gamma   90.00
#
_symmetry.space_group_name_H-M   'P 1'
#
loop_
_entity.id
_entity.type
_entity.pdbx_description
1 polymer ?
#
loop_
_entity_poly.entity_id
_entity_poly.type
_entity_poly.pdbx_seq_one_letter_code
_entity_poly.pdbx_strand_id
1 'polypeptide(L)'
;MSLSRRRFLQRTTAAAAVLPLAPTLWATAKAGPAAPTKTSVAETAVKALYDTLSDAQKKSICFAWDHIDPNRGLLRTFTANNWQITKPMVRSEFYTKSQQTIIHDVFRGLVSPEWHDRFVKQAKEDAGGQAWGSQQSIAIFGTPGSDQFEFVLSGRHQTLRADGNTEKHVAFGGPIFYGHAAGTDDEEADHPGNVFWSQAVAANKLAATLSGAQRKLALVAKSPKEAAVGFAGKAIADRPGLPVTDLSADQKAELQTVLAKLLEPFRTEDRDEAAQCLKTQGGLDACRLSFFTDNDIGDDGVWDNWRVEGPSFVWHYRGAPHVHVWVNVADDAGVKTNAR
;
A
#
# COMPACT_ATOMS: atom_id res chain seq x y z
N MET A 1 -23.24 -22.57 -8.93
CA MET A 1 -22.73 -21.97 -10.17
C MET A 1 -21.89 -20.77 -9.77
N SER A 2 -20.62 -20.86 -9.91
CA SER A 2 -19.66 -19.79 -9.64
C SER A 2 -19.85 -18.67 -10.69
N LEU A 3 -19.83 -17.40 -10.25
CA LEU A 3 -20.01 -16.25 -11.13
C LEU A 3 -18.63 -15.67 -11.45
N SER A 4 -18.23 -15.68 -12.73
CA SER A 4 -17.02 -15.02 -13.17
C SER A 4 -17.06 -13.51 -12.88
N ARG A 5 -15.91 -12.83 -12.81
CA ARG A 5 -15.78 -11.36 -12.68
C ARG A 5 -16.74 -10.61 -13.60
N ARG A 6 -16.84 -11.05 -14.83
CA ARG A 6 -17.72 -10.46 -15.84
C ARG A 6 -19.19 -10.50 -15.43
N ARG A 7 -19.68 -11.63 -14.91
CA ARG A 7 -21.07 -11.75 -14.45
C ARG A 7 -21.34 -10.98 -13.17
N PHE A 8 -20.33 -10.86 -12.29
CA PHE A 8 -20.44 -10.05 -11.09
C PHE A 8 -20.61 -8.57 -11.43
N LEU A 9 -19.73 -8.02 -12.27
CA LEU A 9 -19.80 -6.62 -12.67
C LEU A 9 -21.07 -6.31 -13.49
N GLN A 10 -21.57 -7.23 -14.32
CA GLN A 10 -22.80 -7.05 -15.07
C GLN A 10 -24.06 -7.05 -14.20
N ARG A 11 -24.05 -7.75 -13.06
CA ARG A 11 -25.22 -7.79 -12.15
C ARG A 11 -25.26 -6.60 -11.18
N THR A 12 -24.13 -6.00 -10.85
CA THR A 12 -24.09 -4.82 -9.95
C THR A 12 -24.55 -3.53 -10.64
N THR A 13 -24.60 -3.48 -11.96
CA THR A 13 -25.09 -2.31 -12.72
C THR A 13 -26.61 -2.14 -12.70
N ALA A 14 -27.38 -3.10 -12.18
CA ALA A 14 -28.86 -3.07 -12.19
C ALA A 14 -29.51 -2.51 -10.91
N ALA A 15 -28.74 -2.16 -9.90
CA ALA A 15 -29.28 -1.55 -8.68
C ALA A 15 -28.86 -0.07 -8.60
N ALA A 16 -29.69 0.82 -9.12
CA ALA A 16 -29.62 2.26 -8.84
C ALA A 16 -30.03 2.50 -7.39
N ALA A 17 -29.17 2.14 -6.45
CA ALA A 17 -29.27 2.63 -5.08
C ALA A 17 -28.58 3.98 -5.04
N VAL A 18 -29.31 5.02 -4.67
CA VAL A 18 -28.74 6.31 -4.28
C VAL A 18 -27.80 6.04 -3.11
N LEU A 19 -26.51 5.90 -3.42
CA LEU A 19 -25.47 5.81 -2.40
C LEU A 19 -25.40 7.16 -1.69
N PRO A 20 -25.36 7.21 -0.36
CA PRO A 20 -25.02 8.44 0.33
C PRO A 20 -23.64 8.87 -0.19
N LEU A 21 -23.52 10.17 -0.51
CA LEU A 21 -22.26 10.81 -0.85
C LEU A 21 -21.20 10.37 0.18
N ALA A 22 -20.24 9.57 -0.27
CA ALA A 22 -19.11 9.23 0.57
C ALA A 22 -18.49 10.55 1.04
N PRO A 23 -18.22 10.72 2.34
CA PRO A 23 -17.57 11.94 2.80
C PRO A 23 -16.24 12.06 2.01
N THR A 24 -16.05 13.20 1.41
CA THR A 24 -14.84 13.55 0.65
C THR A 24 -13.66 13.59 1.63
N LEU A 25 -13.07 12.45 1.92
CA LEU A 25 -11.84 12.36 2.75
C LEU A 25 -10.76 13.32 2.24
N TRP A 26 -10.80 13.61 0.96
CA TRP A 26 -9.85 14.49 0.28
C TRP A 26 -10.25 15.99 0.27
N ALA A 27 -11.50 16.31 0.62
CA ALA A 27 -12.00 17.69 0.59
C ALA A 27 -12.04 18.40 1.96
N THR A 28 -11.99 17.64 3.06
CA THR A 28 -12.08 18.21 4.42
C THR A 28 -11.01 17.59 5.33
N ALA A 29 -9.74 17.81 5.03
CA ALA A 29 -8.72 17.64 6.06
C ALA A 29 -9.01 18.66 7.17
N LYS A 30 -9.68 18.26 8.26
CA LYS A 30 -9.72 19.02 9.50
C LYS A 30 -8.28 19.21 9.95
N ALA A 31 -7.92 20.42 10.35
CA ALA A 31 -6.64 20.74 10.97
C ALA A 31 -6.50 19.95 12.29
N GLY A 32 -5.85 18.80 12.21
CA GLY A 32 -5.41 17.95 13.30
C GLY A 32 -4.10 17.29 12.87
N PRO A 33 -3.33 16.63 13.71
CA PRO A 33 -2.11 15.98 13.27
C PRO A 33 -2.44 14.96 12.19
N ALA A 34 -2.14 15.35 10.95
CA ALA A 34 -2.38 14.56 9.75
C ALA A 34 -1.34 13.45 9.56
N ALA A 35 -0.52 13.16 10.55
CA ALA A 35 0.57 12.20 10.48
C ALA A 35 0.75 11.47 11.81
N PRO A 36 1.32 10.25 11.80
CA PRO A 36 1.73 9.56 13.02
C PRO A 36 2.73 10.39 13.83
N THR A 37 2.83 10.10 15.10
CA THR A 37 3.81 10.71 16.00
C THR A 37 4.55 9.62 16.78
N LYS A 38 5.69 9.95 17.36
CA LYS A 38 6.45 9.02 18.23
C LYS A 38 5.66 8.47 19.43
N THR A 39 4.48 9.01 19.69
CA THR A 39 3.56 8.57 20.77
C THR A 39 2.30 7.90 20.23
N SER A 40 2.17 7.69 18.93
CA SER A 40 1.09 6.89 18.33
C SER A 40 1.21 5.42 18.79
N VAL A 41 0.13 4.67 18.65
CA VAL A 41 0.01 3.31 19.24
C VAL A 41 1.13 2.37 18.75
N ALA A 42 1.37 2.31 17.46
CA ALA A 42 2.40 1.43 16.88
C ALA A 42 3.81 1.87 17.34
N GLU A 43 4.10 3.16 17.32
CA GLU A 43 5.40 3.73 17.69
C GLU A 43 5.72 3.52 19.18
N THR A 44 4.71 3.66 20.04
CA THR A 44 4.82 3.33 21.48
C THR A 44 5.14 1.84 21.67
N ALA A 45 4.50 0.96 20.91
CA ALA A 45 4.80 -0.47 20.94
C ALA A 45 6.22 -0.78 20.39
N VAL A 46 6.67 -0.07 19.34
CA VAL A 46 8.06 -0.19 18.85
C VAL A 46 9.07 0.17 19.94
N LYS A 47 8.81 1.27 20.67
CA LYS A 47 9.68 1.65 21.79
C LYS A 47 9.67 0.59 22.88
N ALA A 48 8.50 0.10 23.27
CA ALA A 48 8.38 -0.97 24.27
C ALA A 48 9.13 -2.24 23.85
N LEU A 49 9.03 -2.65 22.57
CA LEU A 49 9.81 -3.76 22.03
C LEU A 49 11.31 -3.50 22.19
N TYR A 50 11.80 -2.35 21.72
CA TYR A 50 13.22 -2.00 21.75
C TYR A 50 13.81 -2.04 23.17
N ASP A 51 13.05 -1.59 24.17
CA ASP A 51 13.46 -1.59 25.57
C ASP A 51 13.61 -3.01 26.16
N THR A 52 12.93 -4.02 25.55
CA THR A 52 13.02 -5.43 25.98
C THR A 52 14.11 -6.23 25.25
N LEU A 53 14.68 -5.69 24.17
CA LEU A 53 15.66 -6.41 23.38
C LEU A 53 17.00 -6.53 24.11
N SER A 54 17.56 -7.73 24.11
CA SER A 54 18.94 -7.96 24.54
C SER A 54 19.94 -7.34 23.57
N ASP A 55 21.19 -7.14 24.00
CA ASP A 55 22.25 -6.61 23.13
C ASP A 55 22.50 -7.51 21.91
N ALA A 56 22.39 -8.82 22.06
CA ALA A 56 22.49 -9.76 20.96
C ALA A 56 21.35 -9.59 19.94
N GLN A 57 20.14 -9.36 20.41
CA GLN A 57 19.00 -9.09 19.54
C GLN A 57 19.15 -7.73 18.83
N LYS A 58 19.53 -6.68 19.58
CA LYS A 58 19.78 -5.36 18.98
C LYS A 58 20.85 -5.41 17.90
N LYS A 59 21.95 -6.13 18.13
CA LYS A 59 23.00 -6.32 17.12
C LYS A 59 22.50 -6.98 15.84
N SER A 60 21.44 -7.78 15.92
CA SER A 60 20.91 -8.56 14.78
C SER A 60 19.83 -7.83 13.97
N ILE A 61 19.04 -6.96 14.63
CA ILE A 61 17.86 -6.36 14.00
C ILE A 61 17.78 -4.83 14.13
N CYS A 62 18.73 -4.19 14.83
CA CYS A 62 18.78 -2.73 14.94
C CYS A 62 19.97 -2.20 14.14
N PHE A 63 19.73 -1.12 13.41
CA PHE A 63 20.67 -0.54 12.45
C PHE A 63 20.79 0.98 12.68
N ALA A 64 21.89 1.56 12.18
CA ALA A 64 21.99 3.00 12.05
C ALA A 64 20.90 3.51 11.09
N TRP A 65 20.47 4.76 11.27
CA TRP A 65 19.42 5.39 10.45
C TRP A 65 19.69 5.32 8.96
N ASP A 66 20.91 5.59 8.56
CA ASP A 66 21.38 5.65 7.17
C ASP A 66 22.08 4.35 6.71
N HIS A 67 21.78 3.22 7.36
CA HIS A 67 22.39 1.93 7.03
C HIS A 67 22.21 1.55 5.56
N ILE A 68 23.34 1.33 4.89
CA ILE A 68 23.39 0.89 3.50
C ILE A 68 23.68 -0.62 3.46
N ASP A 69 22.72 -1.39 2.96
CA ASP A 69 22.92 -2.80 2.65
C ASP A 69 23.64 -2.92 1.29
N PRO A 70 24.69 -3.76 1.15
CA PRO A 70 25.47 -3.87 -0.10
C PRO A 70 24.64 -4.24 -1.33
N ASN A 71 23.55 -4.97 -1.16
CA ASN A 71 22.70 -5.47 -2.27
C ASN A 71 21.39 -4.70 -2.41
N ARG A 72 20.90 -4.09 -1.32
CA ARG A 72 19.56 -3.48 -1.22
C ARG A 72 19.61 -1.96 -1.13
N GLY A 73 20.78 -1.35 -0.97
CA GLY A 73 20.94 0.10 -0.84
C GLY A 73 20.47 0.60 0.54
N LEU A 74 19.82 1.77 0.61
CA LEU A 74 19.29 2.31 1.85
C LEU A 74 18.20 1.38 2.40
N LEU A 75 18.57 0.58 3.42
CA LEU A 75 17.78 -0.57 3.82
C LEU A 75 16.43 -0.19 4.41
N ARG A 76 16.36 0.92 5.17
CA ARG A 76 15.11 1.35 5.82
C ARG A 76 14.00 1.67 4.82
N THR A 77 14.32 2.14 3.62
CA THR A 77 13.33 2.47 2.57
C THR A 77 13.24 1.40 1.47
N PHE A 78 13.95 0.28 1.62
CA PHE A 78 13.87 -0.82 0.66
C PHE A 78 12.53 -1.55 0.78
N THR A 79 11.98 -1.99 -0.35
CA THR A 79 10.78 -2.82 -0.40
C THR A 79 10.87 -3.85 -1.54
N ALA A 80 10.28 -5.02 -1.32
CA ALA A 80 10.14 -6.07 -2.32
C ALA A 80 8.87 -6.91 -2.03
N ASN A 81 8.42 -7.69 -3.00
CA ASN A 81 7.19 -8.47 -2.88
C ASN A 81 7.29 -9.70 -1.97
N ASN A 82 8.49 -10.27 -1.83
CA ASN A 82 8.74 -11.45 -0.99
C ASN A 82 10.17 -11.36 -0.44
N TRP A 83 10.32 -10.83 0.76
CA TRP A 83 11.62 -10.61 1.36
C TRP A 83 11.57 -10.55 2.88
N GLN A 84 12.69 -10.84 3.50
CA GLN A 84 12.91 -10.64 4.93
C GLN A 84 14.01 -9.59 5.11
N ILE A 85 13.71 -8.53 5.87
CA ILE A 85 14.66 -7.46 6.15
C ILE A 85 15.82 -7.96 7.01
N THR A 86 15.53 -8.87 7.94
CA THR A 86 16.51 -9.57 8.80
C THR A 86 16.24 -11.07 8.78
N LYS A 87 17.21 -11.87 9.26
CA LYS A 87 17.07 -13.34 9.28
C LYS A 87 16.02 -13.87 10.27
N PRO A 88 15.92 -13.36 11.53
CA PRO A 88 14.97 -13.92 12.49
C PRO A 88 13.52 -13.64 12.09
N MET A 89 12.71 -14.69 11.99
CA MET A 89 11.26 -14.56 11.82
C MET A 89 10.60 -14.23 13.16
N VAL A 90 9.51 -13.48 13.12
CA VAL A 90 8.77 -13.02 14.32
C VAL A 90 8.42 -14.20 15.25
N ARG A 91 8.00 -15.35 14.69
CA ARG A 91 7.63 -16.52 15.50
C ARG A 91 8.78 -17.46 15.82
N SER A 92 10.02 -17.13 15.47
CA SER A 92 11.19 -17.94 15.84
C SER A 92 11.52 -17.81 17.35
N GLU A 93 12.37 -18.71 17.83
CA GLU A 93 12.88 -18.67 19.22
C GLU A 93 13.82 -17.49 19.50
N PHE A 94 14.18 -16.73 18.47
CA PHE A 94 14.95 -15.48 18.62
C PHE A 94 14.21 -14.45 19.47
N TYR A 95 12.88 -14.42 19.39
CA TYR A 95 12.04 -13.55 20.19
C TYR A 95 11.32 -14.32 21.30
N THR A 96 11.29 -13.75 22.51
CA THR A 96 10.43 -14.26 23.58
C THR A 96 8.94 -14.17 23.18
N LYS A 97 8.07 -14.90 23.84
CA LYS A 97 6.62 -14.82 23.57
C LYS A 97 6.06 -13.42 23.82
N SER A 98 6.57 -12.73 24.84
CA SER A 98 6.20 -11.33 25.10
C SER A 98 6.62 -10.41 23.94
N GLN A 99 7.85 -10.54 23.44
CA GLN A 99 8.32 -9.76 22.29
C GLN A 99 7.51 -10.06 21.02
N GLN A 100 7.17 -11.33 20.76
CA GLN A 100 6.28 -11.70 19.64
C GLN A 100 4.92 -11.02 19.75
N THR A 101 4.36 -10.93 20.97
CA THR A 101 3.10 -10.21 21.22
C THR A 101 3.25 -8.72 20.92
N ILE A 102 4.31 -8.08 21.42
CA ILE A 102 4.53 -6.64 21.17
C ILE A 102 4.71 -6.37 19.66
N ILE A 103 5.45 -7.23 18.91
CA ILE A 103 5.59 -7.09 17.46
C ILE A 103 4.23 -7.18 16.76
N HIS A 104 3.36 -8.08 17.22
CA HIS A 104 1.99 -8.19 16.70
C HIS A 104 1.14 -6.95 17.05
N ASP A 105 1.37 -6.34 18.23
CA ASP A 105 0.69 -5.10 18.61
C ASP A 105 1.16 -3.91 17.75
N VAL A 106 2.46 -3.85 17.37
CA VAL A 106 2.93 -2.88 16.36
C VAL A 106 2.16 -3.07 15.06
N PHE A 107 2.11 -4.30 14.54
CA PHE A 107 1.37 -4.60 13.31
C PHE A 107 -0.10 -4.19 13.41
N ARG A 108 -0.78 -4.52 14.52
CA ARG A 108 -2.16 -4.13 14.78
C ARG A 108 -2.35 -2.62 14.79
N GLY A 109 -1.37 -1.89 15.32
CA GLY A 109 -1.40 -0.41 15.38
C GLY A 109 -1.17 0.28 14.03
N LEU A 110 -0.68 -0.43 12.99
CA LEU A 110 -0.45 0.10 11.65
C LEU A 110 -1.63 -0.08 10.70
N VAL A 111 -2.50 -1.04 11.00
CA VAL A 111 -3.65 -1.38 10.14
C VAL A 111 -4.96 -0.91 10.76
N SER A 112 -5.98 -0.70 9.94
CA SER A 112 -7.29 -0.39 10.48
C SER A 112 -7.88 -1.64 11.17
N PRO A 113 -8.69 -1.48 12.25
CA PRO A 113 -9.25 -2.62 12.97
C PRO A 113 -10.01 -3.61 12.08
N GLU A 114 -10.74 -3.10 11.08
CA GLU A 114 -11.54 -3.90 10.16
C GLU A 114 -10.68 -4.72 9.17
N TRP A 115 -9.42 -4.30 8.96
CA TRP A 115 -8.49 -4.97 8.06
C TRP A 115 -7.51 -5.90 8.76
N HIS A 116 -7.37 -5.81 10.07
CA HIS A 116 -6.42 -6.64 10.83
C HIS A 116 -6.60 -8.14 10.50
N ASP A 117 -7.83 -8.66 10.64
CA ASP A 117 -8.10 -10.07 10.43
C ASP A 117 -7.96 -10.49 8.95
N ARG A 118 -8.19 -9.56 8.01
CA ARG A 118 -7.95 -9.79 6.58
C ARG A 118 -6.46 -9.94 6.28
N PHE A 119 -5.61 -9.10 6.86
CA PHE A 119 -4.15 -9.25 6.74
C PHE A 119 -3.63 -10.52 7.43
N VAL A 120 -4.16 -10.89 8.58
CA VAL A 120 -3.81 -12.15 9.26
C VAL A 120 -4.22 -13.35 8.41
N LYS A 121 -5.42 -13.33 7.81
CA LYS A 121 -5.90 -14.35 6.86
C LYS A 121 -4.96 -14.44 5.65
N GLN A 122 -4.69 -13.32 4.99
CA GLN A 122 -3.78 -13.20 3.85
C GLN A 122 -2.40 -13.84 4.18
N ALA A 123 -1.78 -13.41 5.28
CA ALA A 123 -0.46 -13.91 5.67
C ALA A 123 -0.46 -15.42 5.98
N LYS A 124 -1.55 -15.95 6.55
CA LYS A 124 -1.72 -17.38 6.83
C LYS A 124 -1.85 -18.19 5.54
N GLU A 125 -2.67 -17.74 4.60
CA GLU A 125 -2.88 -18.41 3.32
C GLU A 125 -1.60 -18.39 2.48
N ASP A 126 -0.94 -17.26 2.37
CA ASP A 126 0.35 -17.11 1.69
C ASP A 126 1.48 -17.94 2.31
N ALA A 127 1.38 -18.24 3.60
CA ALA A 127 2.35 -19.07 4.33
C ALA A 127 1.98 -20.58 4.36
N GLY A 128 1.05 -21.04 3.51
CA GLY A 128 0.62 -22.43 3.48
C GLY A 128 -0.07 -22.88 4.77
N GLY A 129 -0.84 -22.00 5.40
CA GLY A 129 -1.57 -22.25 6.64
C GLY A 129 -0.81 -21.91 7.92
N GLN A 130 0.46 -21.53 7.85
CA GLN A 130 1.23 -21.12 9.02
C GLN A 130 0.72 -19.77 9.55
N ALA A 131 0.78 -19.60 10.87
CA ALA A 131 0.29 -18.38 11.50
C ALA A 131 1.12 -17.14 11.11
N TRP A 132 0.51 -15.96 11.12
CA TRP A 132 1.20 -14.69 10.94
C TRP A 132 2.46 -14.61 11.83
N GLY A 133 3.53 -14.05 11.30
CA GLY A 133 4.84 -13.98 11.96
C GLY A 133 5.77 -15.15 11.61
N SER A 134 5.28 -16.19 10.93
CA SER A 134 6.11 -17.32 10.50
C SER A 134 7.00 -16.99 9.30
N GLN A 135 6.59 -16.04 8.47
CA GLN A 135 7.34 -15.56 7.31
C GLN A 135 7.60 -14.04 7.35
N GLN A 136 7.33 -13.40 8.46
CA GLN A 136 7.60 -11.98 8.69
C GLN A 136 8.85 -11.81 9.53
N SER A 137 9.66 -10.81 9.19
CA SER A 137 10.83 -10.34 9.94
C SER A 137 10.75 -8.84 10.16
N ILE A 138 11.52 -8.34 11.12
CA ILE A 138 11.52 -6.92 11.48
C ILE A 138 12.93 -6.36 11.51
N ALA A 139 13.02 -5.04 11.33
CA ALA A 139 14.20 -4.25 11.67
C ALA A 139 13.80 -2.94 12.35
N ILE A 140 14.71 -2.38 13.12
CA ILE A 140 14.58 -1.08 13.76
C ILE A 140 15.77 -0.23 13.34
N PHE A 141 15.51 0.98 12.86
CA PHE A 141 16.54 1.95 12.47
C PHE A 141 16.51 3.13 13.43
N GLY A 142 17.69 3.64 13.81
CA GLY A 142 17.78 4.71 14.82
C GLY A 142 17.36 4.26 16.20
N THR A 143 16.83 5.19 17.01
CA THR A 143 16.44 4.92 18.41
C THR A 143 14.96 5.21 18.62
N PRO A 144 14.11 4.21 18.85
CA PRO A 144 12.68 4.42 19.10
C PRO A 144 12.40 5.38 20.26
N GLY A 145 11.47 6.30 20.04
CA GLY A 145 11.13 7.38 20.98
C GLY A 145 12.00 8.63 20.85
N SER A 146 13.08 8.59 20.06
CA SER A 146 13.83 9.80 19.67
C SER A 146 13.17 10.48 18.47
N ASP A 147 13.80 11.53 17.94
CA ASP A 147 13.34 12.23 16.73
C ASP A 147 13.83 11.54 15.44
N GLN A 148 14.47 10.38 15.55
CA GLN A 148 14.98 9.63 14.40
C GLN A 148 14.90 8.13 14.66
N PHE A 149 13.83 7.51 14.19
CA PHE A 149 13.66 6.06 14.22
C PHE A 149 12.67 5.60 13.16
N GLU A 150 12.79 4.36 12.76
CA GLU A 150 11.83 3.67 11.92
C GLU A 150 11.82 2.17 12.24
N PHE A 151 10.63 1.61 12.32
CA PHE A 151 10.40 0.18 12.39
C PHE A 151 9.93 -0.30 11.01
N VAL A 152 10.51 -1.39 10.52
CA VAL A 152 10.10 -2.03 9.27
C VAL A 152 9.71 -3.47 9.53
N LEU A 153 8.50 -3.83 9.14
CA LEU A 153 8.00 -5.20 9.04
C LEU A 153 8.04 -5.63 7.59
N SER A 154 8.68 -6.74 7.30
CA SER A 154 8.73 -7.31 5.95
C SER A 154 8.40 -8.79 5.95
N GLY A 155 7.93 -9.30 4.83
CA GLY A 155 7.60 -10.71 4.64
C GLY A 155 7.00 -10.98 3.28
N ARG A 156 6.48 -12.19 3.11
CA ARG A 156 5.74 -12.49 1.89
C ARG A 156 4.49 -11.64 1.83
N HIS A 157 4.35 -10.88 0.73
CA HIS A 157 3.25 -9.97 0.44
C HIS A 157 2.98 -8.91 1.55
N GLN A 158 4.03 -8.50 2.26
CA GLN A 158 3.89 -7.49 3.30
C GLN A 158 5.17 -6.69 3.51
N THR A 159 5.09 -5.37 3.40
CA THR A 159 6.08 -4.40 3.90
C THR A 159 5.33 -3.23 4.49
N LEU A 160 5.40 -3.07 5.81
CA LEU A 160 4.77 -2.01 6.57
C LEU A 160 5.81 -1.31 7.47
N ARG A 161 5.52 -0.06 7.87
CA ARG A 161 6.47 0.78 8.59
C ARG A 161 5.81 1.57 9.70
N ALA A 162 6.58 1.91 10.72
CA ALA A 162 6.21 2.85 11.78
C ALA A 162 7.42 3.75 12.06
N ASP A 163 7.32 5.02 11.73
CA ASP A 163 8.42 5.99 11.92
C ASP A 163 8.04 7.18 12.79
N GLY A 164 6.75 7.33 13.13
CA GLY A 164 6.24 8.46 13.91
C GLY A 164 6.47 9.81 13.24
N ASN A 165 6.44 9.84 11.90
CA ASN A 165 6.73 11.00 11.05
C ASN A 165 8.16 11.55 11.29
N THR A 166 9.10 10.65 11.50
CA THR A 166 10.54 10.99 11.56
C THR A 166 11.04 11.40 10.18
N GLU A 167 10.68 10.63 9.14
CA GLU A 167 10.95 10.98 7.75
C GLU A 167 9.86 11.91 7.25
N LYS A 168 10.01 13.19 7.56
CA LYS A 168 9.07 14.22 7.11
C LYS A 168 8.93 14.19 5.59
N HIS A 169 7.74 14.51 5.11
CA HIS A 169 7.41 14.54 3.69
C HIS A 169 7.19 13.16 3.04
N VAL A 170 7.26 12.06 3.79
CA VAL A 170 7.08 10.69 3.27
C VAL A 170 6.00 9.97 4.05
N ALA A 171 4.87 9.72 3.43
CA ALA A 171 3.79 8.96 4.03
C ALA A 171 4.21 7.50 4.31
N PHE A 172 3.65 6.92 5.35
CA PHE A 172 3.97 5.56 5.82
C PHE A 172 5.44 5.37 6.26
N GLY A 173 6.24 6.42 6.36
CA GLY A 173 7.69 6.31 6.61
C GLY A 173 8.50 5.83 5.39
N GLY A 174 7.87 5.56 4.26
CA GLY A 174 8.54 5.10 3.04
C GLY A 174 7.68 4.20 2.16
N PRO A 175 8.27 3.59 1.11
CA PRO A 175 7.54 2.69 0.24
C PRO A 175 6.98 1.48 1.00
N ILE A 176 5.71 1.17 0.79
CA ILE A 176 5.05 -0.01 1.35
C ILE A 176 4.61 -0.97 0.25
N PHE A 177 4.37 -2.20 0.65
CA PHE A 177 3.90 -3.26 -0.24
C PHE A 177 2.91 -4.16 0.50
N TYR A 178 1.85 -4.57 -0.19
CA TYR A 178 0.94 -5.60 0.26
C TYR A 178 0.41 -6.41 -0.92
N GLY A 179 -0.09 -7.60 -0.65
CA GLY A 179 -0.62 -8.48 -1.68
C GLY A 179 -1.23 -9.75 -1.13
N HIS A 180 -1.71 -10.63 -2.00
CA HIS A 180 -2.26 -11.92 -1.64
C HIS A 180 -2.18 -12.92 -2.79
N ALA A 181 -1.74 -14.13 -2.54
CA ALA A 181 -1.54 -15.20 -3.51
C ALA A 181 -2.08 -16.56 -3.04
N ALA A 182 -3.23 -16.58 -2.40
CA ALA A 182 -3.88 -17.83 -1.97
C ALA A 182 -4.45 -18.65 -3.14
N GLY A 183 -4.60 -18.04 -4.29
CA GLY A 183 -4.96 -18.63 -5.57
C GLY A 183 -4.19 -17.97 -6.68
N THR A 184 -4.31 -18.48 -7.87
CA THR A 184 -3.77 -17.90 -9.10
C THR A 184 -4.94 -17.64 -10.05
N ASP A 185 -4.80 -16.65 -10.95
CA ASP A 185 -5.77 -16.34 -11.98
C ASP A 185 -7.19 -16.22 -11.41
N ASP A 186 -7.31 -15.40 -10.37
CA ASP A 186 -8.46 -15.31 -9.51
C ASP A 186 -9.49 -14.33 -10.07
N GLU A 187 -10.44 -14.86 -10.83
CA GLU A 187 -11.53 -14.09 -11.39
C GLU A 187 -12.86 -14.19 -10.64
N GLU A 188 -12.94 -15.00 -9.58
CA GLU A 188 -14.18 -15.20 -8.81
C GLU A 188 -14.20 -14.30 -7.57
N ALA A 189 -15.26 -13.53 -7.42
CA ALA A 189 -15.40 -12.54 -6.36
C ALA A 189 -15.33 -13.12 -4.93
N ASP A 190 -15.68 -14.39 -4.76
CA ASP A 190 -15.69 -15.12 -3.50
C ASP A 190 -14.46 -16.02 -3.29
N HIS A 191 -13.51 -15.99 -4.23
CA HIS A 191 -12.27 -16.75 -4.12
C HIS A 191 -11.44 -16.25 -2.92
N PRO A 192 -10.78 -17.15 -2.15
CA PRO A 192 -9.93 -16.77 -1.01
C PRO A 192 -8.81 -15.78 -1.35
N GLY A 193 -8.31 -15.78 -2.59
CA GLY A 193 -7.32 -14.83 -3.11
C GLY A 193 -7.81 -13.38 -3.26
N ASN A 194 -9.11 -13.12 -3.08
CA ASN A 194 -9.73 -11.81 -3.29
C ASN A 194 -9.76 -10.91 -2.03
N VAL A 195 -8.78 -10.99 -1.13
CA VAL A 195 -8.73 -10.14 0.07
C VAL A 195 -8.83 -8.65 -0.28
N PHE A 196 -8.19 -8.23 -1.38
CA PHE A 196 -8.18 -6.84 -1.87
C PHE A 196 -9.15 -6.60 -3.04
N TRP A 197 -10.12 -7.49 -3.27
CA TRP A 197 -11.03 -7.43 -4.40
C TRP A 197 -11.82 -6.12 -4.52
N SER A 198 -12.19 -5.53 -3.40
CA SER A 198 -12.90 -4.24 -3.38
C SER A 198 -12.12 -3.10 -4.05
N GLN A 199 -10.77 -3.17 -4.05
CA GLN A 199 -9.91 -2.20 -4.71
C GLN A 199 -9.96 -2.36 -6.23
N ALA A 200 -9.91 -3.61 -6.73
CA ALA A 200 -10.07 -3.91 -8.15
C ALA A 200 -11.44 -3.47 -8.68
N VAL A 201 -12.51 -3.83 -7.96
CA VAL A 201 -13.90 -3.47 -8.33
C VAL A 201 -14.08 -1.95 -8.43
N ALA A 202 -13.54 -1.19 -7.47
CA ALA A 202 -13.64 0.27 -7.49
C ALA A 202 -12.92 0.87 -8.70
N ALA A 203 -11.70 0.39 -9.03
CA ALA A 203 -10.96 0.87 -10.19
C ALA A 203 -11.68 0.51 -11.52
N ASN A 204 -12.23 -0.70 -11.63
CA ASN A 204 -12.97 -1.11 -12.83
C ASN A 204 -14.29 -0.34 -12.99
N LYS A 205 -14.96 0.01 -11.88
CA LYS A 205 -16.13 0.90 -11.93
C LYS A 205 -15.75 2.27 -12.53
N LEU A 206 -14.63 2.86 -12.11
CA LEU A 206 -14.12 4.09 -12.70
C LEU A 206 -13.81 3.90 -14.19
N ALA A 207 -13.09 2.82 -14.57
CA ALA A 207 -12.76 2.52 -15.96
C ALA A 207 -14.01 2.44 -16.85
N ALA A 208 -15.10 1.87 -16.35
CA ALA A 208 -16.37 1.75 -17.07
C ALA A 208 -17.02 3.11 -17.39
N THR A 209 -16.72 4.16 -16.63
CA THR A 209 -17.27 5.52 -16.85
C THR A 209 -16.52 6.33 -17.91
N LEU A 210 -15.34 5.88 -18.34
CA LEU A 210 -14.48 6.63 -19.25
C LEU A 210 -15.08 6.69 -20.66
N SER A 211 -15.10 7.86 -21.28
CA SER A 211 -15.46 8.06 -22.67
C SER A 211 -14.44 7.42 -23.62
N GLY A 212 -14.81 7.24 -24.89
CA GLY A 212 -13.91 6.66 -25.90
C GLY A 212 -12.59 7.43 -26.06
N ALA A 213 -12.60 8.76 -25.93
CA ALA A 213 -11.39 9.59 -25.97
C ALA A 213 -10.52 9.40 -24.71
N GLN A 214 -11.14 9.39 -23.54
CA GLN A 214 -10.46 9.15 -22.28
C GLN A 214 -9.85 7.74 -22.21
N ARG A 215 -10.57 6.71 -22.69
CA ARG A 215 -10.07 5.34 -22.76
C ARG A 215 -8.80 5.23 -23.59
N LYS A 216 -8.72 5.91 -24.74
CA LYS A 216 -7.51 5.91 -25.58
C LYS A 216 -6.27 6.41 -24.85
N LEU A 217 -6.43 7.32 -23.89
CA LEU A 217 -5.32 7.82 -23.06
C LEU A 217 -5.07 6.92 -21.86
N ALA A 218 -6.13 6.41 -21.23
CA ALA A 218 -6.04 5.60 -20.02
C ALA A 218 -5.49 4.19 -20.29
N LEU A 219 -5.78 3.59 -21.45
CA LEU A 219 -5.33 2.25 -21.82
C LEU A 219 -3.89 2.29 -22.33
N VAL A 220 -3.00 1.66 -21.61
CA VAL A 220 -1.55 1.61 -21.89
C VAL A 220 -1.18 0.16 -22.23
N ALA A 221 -0.49 -0.03 -23.35
CA ALA A 221 -0.21 -1.36 -23.90
C ALA A 221 0.72 -2.23 -23.05
N LYS A 222 1.57 -1.62 -22.23
CA LYS A 222 2.56 -2.34 -21.39
C LYS A 222 2.60 -1.80 -19.99
N SER A 223 2.48 -2.70 -19.02
CA SER A 223 2.74 -2.41 -17.61
C SER A 223 4.21 -2.04 -17.41
N PRO A 224 4.53 -1.06 -16.58
CA PRO A 224 5.88 -0.88 -16.07
C PRO A 224 6.23 -2.07 -15.18
N LYS A 225 7.52 -2.23 -14.86
CA LYS A 225 7.89 -3.15 -13.77
C LYS A 225 7.12 -2.73 -12.51
N GLU A 226 6.45 -3.68 -11.88
CA GLU A 226 5.58 -3.38 -10.73
C GLU A 226 6.31 -2.65 -9.59
N ALA A 227 7.58 -3.03 -9.32
CA ALA A 227 8.41 -2.39 -8.31
C ALA A 227 8.95 -1.00 -8.72
N ALA A 228 8.74 -0.56 -9.97
CA ALA A 228 9.17 0.76 -10.43
C ALA A 228 8.17 1.83 -9.96
N VAL A 229 8.25 2.16 -8.68
CA VAL A 229 7.42 3.17 -8.00
C VAL A 229 8.22 4.39 -7.54
N GLY A 230 9.35 4.66 -8.19
CA GLY A 230 10.11 5.90 -8.00
C GLY A 230 9.32 7.11 -8.46
N PHE A 231 9.55 8.26 -7.82
CA PHE A 231 8.82 9.49 -8.12
C PHE A 231 9.17 10.05 -9.50
N ALA A 232 8.15 10.48 -10.23
CA ALA A 232 8.31 11.07 -11.55
C ALA A 232 8.76 12.54 -11.49
N GLY A 233 8.41 13.24 -10.42
CA GLY A 233 8.64 14.69 -10.31
C GLY A 233 8.01 15.44 -11.49
N LYS A 234 8.75 16.34 -12.09
CA LYS A 234 8.30 17.11 -13.28
C LYS A 234 8.04 16.22 -14.51
N ALA A 235 8.68 15.06 -14.60
CA ALA A 235 8.50 14.14 -15.72
C ALA A 235 7.13 13.43 -15.69
N ILE A 236 6.28 13.69 -14.71
CA ILE A 236 4.89 13.18 -14.70
C ILE A 236 4.13 13.61 -15.96
N ALA A 237 4.40 14.77 -16.51
CA ALA A 237 3.76 15.26 -17.73
C ALA A 237 4.01 14.34 -18.95
N ASP A 238 5.15 13.65 -18.97
CA ASP A 238 5.58 12.77 -20.07
C ASP A 238 5.18 11.30 -19.84
N ARG A 239 4.59 10.98 -18.67
CA ARG A 239 4.15 9.62 -18.36
C ARG A 239 2.90 9.25 -19.16
N PRO A 240 2.75 7.99 -19.57
CA PRO A 240 1.51 7.53 -20.20
C PRO A 240 0.32 7.60 -19.24
N GLY A 241 -0.88 7.50 -19.76
CA GLY A 241 -2.11 7.50 -18.98
C GLY A 241 -2.95 8.76 -19.17
N LEU A 242 -4.18 8.72 -18.67
CA LEU A 242 -5.14 9.80 -18.72
C LEU A 242 -4.82 10.83 -17.64
N PRO A 243 -4.60 12.13 -17.99
CA PRO A 243 -4.51 13.18 -16.99
C PRO A 243 -5.80 13.27 -16.18
N VAL A 244 -5.71 13.38 -14.87
CA VAL A 244 -6.90 13.49 -14.01
C VAL A 244 -7.66 14.80 -14.25
N THR A 245 -7.01 15.83 -14.78
CA THR A 245 -7.66 17.06 -15.26
C THR A 245 -8.71 16.81 -16.33
N ASP A 246 -8.57 15.74 -17.11
CA ASP A 246 -9.49 15.41 -18.21
C ASP A 246 -10.70 14.58 -17.74
N LEU A 247 -10.78 14.25 -16.45
CA LEU A 247 -11.92 13.59 -15.84
C LEU A 247 -13.04 14.59 -15.53
N SER A 248 -14.29 14.18 -15.72
CA SER A 248 -15.46 14.92 -15.22
C SER A 248 -15.49 14.95 -13.68
N ALA A 249 -16.33 15.80 -13.10
CA ALA A 249 -16.51 15.88 -11.65
C ALA A 249 -16.94 14.53 -11.06
N ASP A 250 -17.87 13.81 -11.72
CA ASP A 250 -18.34 12.49 -11.28
C ASP A 250 -17.23 11.44 -11.36
N GLN A 251 -16.44 11.46 -12.43
CA GLN A 251 -15.28 10.56 -12.58
C GLN A 251 -14.19 10.85 -11.55
N LYS A 252 -13.95 12.12 -11.19
CA LYS A 252 -13.04 12.47 -10.09
C LYS A 252 -13.57 11.97 -8.74
N ALA A 253 -14.88 11.98 -8.51
CA ALA A 253 -15.49 11.41 -7.31
C ALA A 253 -15.31 9.88 -7.26
N GLU A 254 -15.45 9.18 -8.40
CA GLU A 254 -15.14 7.74 -8.46
C GLU A 254 -13.64 7.47 -8.21
N LEU A 255 -12.73 8.27 -8.75
CA LEU A 255 -11.30 8.15 -8.44
C LEU A 255 -11.00 8.38 -6.96
N GLN A 256 -11.68 9.33 -6.31
CA GLN A 256 -11.59 9.50 -4.85
C GLN A 256 -12.07 8.26 -4.10
N THR A 257 -13.12 7.59 -4.60
CA THR A 257 -13.59 6.31 -4.04
C THR A 257 -12.54 5.21 -4.19
N VAL A 258 -11.86 5.12 -5.35
CA VAL A 258 -10.73 4.19 -5.53
C VAL A 258 -9.64 4.45 -4.50
N LEU A 259 -9.21 5.70 -4.33
CA LEU A 259 -8.17 6.05 -3.36
C LEU A 259 -8.61 5.78 -1.91
N ALA A 260 -9.87 6.03 -1.57
CA ALA A 260 -10.41 5.69 -0.26
C ALA A 260 -10.33 4.16 -0.01
N LYS A 261 -10.65 3.34 -1.02
CA LYS A 261 -10.52 1.87 -0.94
C LYS A 261 -9.08 1.40 -0.79
N LEU A 262 -8.14 2.06 -1.46
CA LEU A 262 -6.71 1.76 -1.33
C LEU A 262 -6.18 2.07 0.08
N LEU A 263 -6.70 3.11 0.71
CA LEU A 263 -6.30 3.57 2.04
C LEU A 263 -7.00 2.83 3.20
N GLU A 264 -8.17 2.19 2.96
CA GLU A 264 -8.93 1.47 3.99
C GLU A 264 -8.09 0.51 4.86
N PRO A 265 -7.08 -0.21 4.34
CA PRO A 265 -6.27 -1.14 5.13
C PRO A 265 -5.48 -0.49 6.27
N PHE A 266 -5.20 0.81 6.21
CA PHE A 266 -4.26 1.48 7.09
C PHE A 266 -4.95 2.27 8.21
N ARG A 267 -4.21 2.55 9.29
CA ARG A 267 -4.67 3.41 10.40
C ARG A 267 -4.97 4.82 9.90
N THR A 268 -5.77 5.56 10.66
CA THR A 268 -6.26 6.89 10.27
C THR A 268 -5.12 7.88 10.04
N GLU A 269 -4.09 7.87 10.89
CA GLU A 269 -2.96 8.79 10.81
C GLU A 269 -2.17 8.63 9.50
N ASP A 270 -1.90 7.40 9.08
CA ASP A 270 -1.22 7.13 7.81
C ASP A 270 -2.09 7.51 6.59
N ARG A 271 -3.40 7.31 6.69
CA ARG A 271 -4.35 7.74 5.64
C ARG A 271 -4.37 9.26 5.49
N ASP A 272 -4.42 9.98 6.60
CA ASP A 272 -4.44 11.44 6.62
C ASP A 272 -3.11 12.01 6.11
N GLU A 273 -1.98 11.40 6.48
CA GLU A 273 -0.66 11.76 5.98
C GLU A 273 -0.54 11.56 4.47
N ALA A 274 -0.95 10.39 3.95
CA ALA A 274 -0.94 10.13 2.51
C ALA A 274 -1.85 11.11 1.75
N ALA A 275 -3.00 11.45 2.30
CA ALA A 275 -3.89 12.46 1.75
C ALA A 275 -3.26 13.86 1.74
N GLN A 276 -2.55 14.23 2.79
CA GLN A 276 -1.84 15.51 2.89
C GLN A 276 -0.67 15.57 1.90
N CYS A 277 0.12 14.50 1.77
CA CYS A 277 1.18 14.38 0.77
C CYS A 277 0.63 14.55 -0.65
N LEU A 278 -0.45 13.85 -0.99
CA LEU A 278 -1.12 14.00 -2.28
C LEU A 278 -1.55 15.46 -2.52
N LYS A 279 -2.16 16.10 -1.52
CA LYS A 279 -2.58 17.50 -1.62
C LYS A 279 -1.41 18.45 -1.87
N THR A 280 -0.32 18.28 -1.14
CA THR A 280 0.88 19.15 -1.22
C THR A 280 1.57 19.04 -2.56
N GLN A 281 1.65 17.84 -3.15
CA GLN A 281 2.28 17.63 -4.46
C GLN A 281 1.47 18.14 -5.67
N GLY A 282 0.28 18.70 -5.44
CA GLY A 282 -0.58 19.28 -6.47
C GLY A 282 -1.99 18.66 -6.56
N GLY A 283 -2.32 17.77 -5.64
CA GLY A 283 -3.61 17.09 -5.56
C GLY A 283 -3.82 16.05 -6.67
N LEU A 284 -5.07 15.63 -6.82
CA LEU A 284 -5.45 14.66 -7.87
C LEU A 284 -5.19 15.18 -9.27
N ASP A 285 -5.36 16.47 -9.49
CA ASP A 285 -5.20 17.09 -10.80
C ASP A 285 -3.76 17.03 -11.32
N ALA A 286 -2.78 16.81 -10.43
CA ALA A 286 -1.40 16.56 -10.81
C ALA A 286 -1.13 15.08 -11.20
N CYS A 287 -2.13 14.21 -11.08
CA CYS A 287 -1.98 12.77 -11.31
C CYS A 287 -2.43 12.33 -12.71
N ARG A 288 -2.02 11.11 -13.05
CA ARG A 288 -2.44 10.38 -14.25
C ARG A 288 -2.96 9.00 -13.83
N LEU A 289 -3.93 8.48 -14.61
CA LEU A 289 -4.54 7.18 -14.41
C LEU A 289 -4.23 6.30 -15.62
N SER A 290 -3.68 5.11 -15.37
CA SER A 290 -3.36 4.12 -16.41
C SER A 290 -3.98 2.77 -16.08
N PHE A 291 -4.58 2.11 -17.07
CA PHE A 291 -4.97 0.71 -17.06
C PHE A 291 -4.12 -0.02 -18.10
N PHE A 292 -3.54 -1.17 -17.73
CA PHE A 292 -2.59 -1.87 -18.56
C PHE A 292 -3.26 -3.06 -19.26
N THR A 293 -3.08 -3.17 -20.59
CA THR A 293 -3.76 -4.17 -21.41
C THR A 293 -2.98 -5.47 -21.60
N ASP A 294 -1.70 -5.49 -21.21
CA ASP A 294 -0.82 -6.66 -21.39
C ASP A 294 -1.01 -7.77 -20.33
N ASN A 295 -1.85 -7.54 -19.33
CA ASN A 295 -2.14 -8.50 -18.26
C ASN A 295 -3.63 -8.49 -17.89
N ASP A 296 -4.51 -8.41 -18.88
CA ASP A 296 -5.95 -8.54 -18.71
C ASP A 296 -6.32 -10.03 -18.72
N ILE A 297 -6.66 -10.57 -17.54
CA ILE A 297 -7.09 -11.96 -17.41
C ILE A 297 -8.47 -12.11 -18.07
N GLY A 298 -8.58 -13.05 -19.00
CA GLY A 298 -9.84 -13.35 -19.69
C GLY A 298 -10.17 -12.44 -20.87
N ASP A 299 -9.36 -11.42 -21.16
CA ASP A 299 -9.59 -10.45 -22.26
C ASP A 299 -11.02 -9.91 -22.25
N ASP A 300 -11.53 -9.59 -21.06
CA ASP A 300 -12.94 -9.25 -20.84
C ASP A 300 -13.19 -7.75 -20.58
N GLY A 301 -12.11 -6.94 -20.57
CA GLY A 301 -12.15 -5.51 -20.32
C GLY A 301 -12.33 -5.16 -18.84
N VAL A 302 -12.11 -6.13 -17.94
CA VAL A 302 -11.94 -5.93 -16.52
C VAL A 302 -10.44 -5.79 -16.24
N TRP A 303 -9.99 -4.57 -16.06
CA TRP A 303 -8.56 -4.25 -15.98
C TRP A 303 -7.94 -4.76 -14.69
N ASP A 304 -7.09 -5.75 -14.79
CA ASP A 304 -6.42 -6.38 -13.66
C ASP A 304 -5.26 -5.54 -13.13
N ASN A 305 -4.56 -4.82 -14.02
CA ASN A 305 -3.42 -4.00 -13.64
C ASN A 305 -3.68 -2.53 -13.94
N TRP A 306 -3.42 -1.68 -12.97
CA TRP A 306 -3.63 -0.24 -13.12
C TRP A 306 -2.71 0.56 -12.17
N ARG A 307 -2.58 1.85 -12.45
CA ARG A 307 -1.75 2.77 -11.65
C ARG A 307 -2.38 4.16 -11.60
N VAL A 308 -2.30 4.77 -10.42
CA VAL A 308 -2.44 6.22 -10.23
C VAL A 308 -1.06 6.76 -9.88
N GLU A 309 -0.58 7.72 -10.65
CA GLU A 309 0.77 8.28 -10.53
C GLU A 309 0.73 9.80 -10.60
N GLY A 310 1.38 10.48 -9.66
CA GLY A 310 1.60 11.92 -9.60
C GLY A 310 3.10 12.26 -9.51
N PRO A 311 3.47 13.54 -9.32
CA PRO A 311 4.87 13.94 -9.14
C PRO A 311 5.60 13.17 -8.04
N SER A 312 4.97 13.01 -6.88
CA SER A 312 5.48 12.27 -5.72
C SER A 312 4.46 11.31 -5.12
N PHE A 313 3.59 10.77 -5.96
CA PHE A 313 2.56 9.82 -5.59
C PHE A 313 2.54 8.67 -6.59
N VAL A 314 2.72 7.43 -6.13
CA VAL A 314 2.56 6.24 -6.96
C VAL A 314 1.79 5.18 -6.18
N TRP A 315 0.67 4.71 -6.78
CA TRP A 315 -0.08 3.56 -6.31
C TRP A 315 -0.27 2.61 -7.49
N HIS A 316 0.49 1.54 -7.49
CA HIS A 316 0.46 0.53 -8.54
C HIS A 316 -0.22 -0.73 -8.03
N TYR A 317 -1.35 -1.07 -8.63
CA TYR A 317 -2.11 -2.28 -8.36
C TYR A 317 -1.90 -3.27 -9.50
N ARG A 318 -1.46 -4.48 -9.18
CA ARG A 318 -1.40 -5.63 -10.07
C ARG A 318 -2.32 -6.71 -9.53
N GLY A 319 -3.41 -7.04 -10.24
CA GLY A 319 -4.35 -8.10 -9.90
C GLY A 319 -4.00 -9.46 -10.50
N ALA A 320 -3.25 -9.46 -11.62
CA ALA A 320 -2.86 -10.67 -12.35
C ALA A 320 -1.36 -11.00 -12.19
N PRO A 321 -0.95 -12.27 -11.94
CA PRO A 321 -1.78 -13.46 -11.68
C PRO A 321 -2.33 -13.53 -10.26
N HIS A 322 -1.92 -12.63 -9.37
CA HIS A 322 -2.42 -12.43 -8.02
C HIS A 322 -2.06 -11.02 -7.55
N VAL A 323 -2.68 -10.58 -6.45
CA VAL A 323 -2.60 -9.18 -6.03
C VAL A 323 -1.21 -8.82 -5.50
N HIS A 324 -0.60 -7.83 -6.12
CA HIS A 324 0.55 -7.06 -5.62
C HIS A 324 0.25 -5.57 -5.66
N VAL A 325 0.38 -4.89 -4.56
CA VAL A 325 0.17 -3.44 -4.49
C VAL A 325 1.44 -2.76 -3.97
N TRP A 326 1.99 -1.91 -4.81
CA TRP A 326 3.20 -1.13 -4.53
C TRP A 326 2.83 0.33 -4.35
N VAL A 327 3.28 0.90 -3.24
CA VAL A 327 2.93 2.27 -2.86
C VAL A 327 4.17 3.05 -2.51
N ASN A 328 4.27 4.25 -3.06
CA ASN A 328 5.26 5.25 -2.66
C ASN A 328 4.61 6.63 -2.72
N VAL A 329 4.55 7.32 -1.58
CA VAL A 329 3.83 8.58 -1.45
C VAL A 329 4.65 9.56 -0.63
N ALA A 330 4.85 10.76 -1.19
CA ALA A 330 5.51 11.87 -0.52
C ALA A 330 4.88 13.20 -0.94
N ASP A 331 5.19 14.28 -0.25
CA ASP A 331 4.79 15.63 -0.65
C ASP A 331 5.82 16.31 -1.55
N ASP A 332 7.04 15.77 -1.62
CA ASP A 332 8.14 16.24 -2.46
C ASP A 332 8.81 15.07 -3.21
N ALA A 333 8.94 15.22 -4.52
CA ALA A 333 9.58 14.22 -5.38
C ALA A 333 11.11 14.13 -5.20
N GLY A 334 11.73 15.09 -4.53
CA GLY A 334 13.16 15.09 -4.21
C GLY A 334 13.55 14.22 -3.02
N VAL A 335 12.55 13.69 -2.30
CA VAL A 335 12.78 12.79 -1.16
C VAL A 335 13.45 11.50 -1.64
N LYS A 336 14.51 11.09 -0.94
CA LYS A 336 15.26 9.88 -1.27
C LYS A 336 14.56 8.65 -0.69
N THR A 337 13.88 7.91 -1.54
CA THR A 337 13.37 6.57 -1.23
C THR A 337 14.08 5.54 -2.09
N ASN A 338 14.16 4.30 -1.61
CA ASN A 338 14.79 3.18 -2.36
C ASN A 338 13.74 2.46 -3.25
N ALA A 339 12.74 3.19 -3.71
CA ALA A 339 11.78 2.75 -4.72
C ALA A 339 12.45 2.80 -6.10
N ARG A 340 12.40 1.70 -6.85
CA ARG A 340 13.16 1.50 -8.09
C ARG A 340 12.28 1.62 -9.32
#